data_4afcd0034a230c2507eaf588663e4984
#
_entry.id   4afcd0034a230c2507eaf588663e4984
#
_cell.length_a   1.000
_cell.length_b   1.000
_cell.length_c   1.000
_cell.angle_alpha   90.00
_cell.angle_beta   90.00
_cell.angle_gamma   90.00
#
_symmetry.space_group_name_H-M   'P 1'
#
loop_
_entity.id
_entity.type
_entity.pdbx_description
1 polymer ?
#
loop_
_entity_poly.entity_id
_entity_poly.type
_entity_poly.pdbx_seq_one_letter_code
_entity_poly.pdbx_strand_id
1 'polypeptide(L)'
;MPRPIVIASMMREQGETGVQTHVRAVRDWLERHGRPVQLITPFNCPRWLVYPVFGLRRLMDRVSKPASVWWYRHWHAVFLRRALRKRLASGEPCVIYAQCPLSANAALRARVAPSQKVAMVVHFNLSQADEWADKGAILRDGGYFRSIQMFEACVLPNVDGLIYVSDFMRRVLERRIPALSRMPSRVIPNFLDDPGEPYARNQQTDLITVGTLEYRKNQRYALEIVHAAKGLGRTVTLTVVGDGPDRTRLELLAVELGIDSQVRFAGFVSHAATLMPAHRGCLHVARMESFGIVLIEAMARGLPVFSPDEGGMPEVFEEGVQGRLIPLDDPATAARLILQWLDDNQAMEAAQIAARKRFLERFEADRVATELAGFLEDVATR
;
A
#
# COMPACT_ATOMS: atom_id res chain seq x y z
N MET A 1 5.34 -17.22 27.32
CA MET A 1 5.83 -17.23 25.92
C MET A 1 4.89 -16.38 25.08
N PRO A 2 5.39 -15.59 24.13
CA PRO A 2 4.54 -14.81 23.24
C PRO A 2 3.62 -15.74 22.42
N ARG A 3 2.39 -15.32 22.21
CA ARG A 3 1.41 -16.14 21.45
C ARG A 3 1.81 -16.21 19.96
N PRO A 4 1.63 -17.36 19.30
CA PRO A 4 1.87 -17.49 17.88
C PRO A 4 1.00 -16.51 17.06
N ILE A 5 1.59 -15.93 16.02
CA ILE A 5 0.90 -15.04 15.09
C ILE A 5 0.62 -15.79 13.78
N VAL A 6 -0.63 -15.77 13.34
CA VAL A 6 -1.05 -16.34 12.06
C VAL A 6 -1.42 -15.18 11.13
N ILE A 7 -0.57 -14.86 10.16
CA ILE A 7 -0.88 -13.85 9.15
C ILE A 7 -1.85 -14.44 8.14
N ALA A 8 -3.04 -13.85 8.00
CA ALA A 8 -4.07 -14.29 7.06
C ALA A 8 -4.16 -13.31 5.89
N SER A 9 -3.70 -13.72 4.71
CA SER A 9 -3.70 -12.90 3.49
C SER A 9 -4.45 -13.57 2.35
N MET A 10 -5.13 -12.76 1.52
CA MET A 10 -5.76 -13.20 0.26
C MET A 10 -4.75 -13.32 -0.88
N MET A 11 -3.58 -12.70 -0.72
CA MET A 11 -2.54 -12.62 -1.75
C MET A 11 -1.59 -13.81 -1.67
N ARG A 12 -0.88 -14.04 -2.77
CA ARG A 12 0.27 -14.96 -2.76
C ARG A 12 1.38 -14.40 -1.89
N GLU A 13 2.21 -15.29 -1.37
CA GLU A 13 3.40 -14.90 -0.60
C GLU A 13 4.36 -14.04 -1.43
N GLN A 14 4.57 -14.43 -2.70
CA GLN A 14 5.43 -13.70 -3.63
C GLN A 14 4.65 -12.61 -4.36
N GLY A 15 5.25 -11.43 -4.49
CA GLY A 15 4.75 -10.24 -5.18
C GLY A 15 5.27 -8.96 -4.56
N GLU A 16 5.00 -7.83 -5.22
CA GLU A 16 5.55 -6.52 -4.86
C GLU A 16 4.46 -5.44 -4.70
N THR A 17 3.26 -5.85 -4.30
CA THR A 17 2.24 -4.88 -3.90
C THR A 17 2.54 -4.35 -2.50
N GLY A 18 2.06 -3.14 -2.18
CA GLY A 18 2.25 -2.55 -0.84
C GLY A 18 1.82 -3.48 0.31
N VAL A 19 0.72 -4.23 0.15
CA VAL A 19 0.29 -5.22 1.15
C VAL A 19 1.28 -6.37 1.29
N GLN A 20 1.86 -6.85 0.18
CA GLN A 20 2.86 -7.93 0.23
C GLN A 20 4.18 -7.45 0.84
N THR A 21 4.58 -6.22 0.56
CA THR A 21 5.74 -5.56 1.20
C THR A 21 5.53 -5.48 2.71
N HIS A 22 4.35 -5.02 3.16
CA HIS A 22 4.01 -4.99 4.58
C HIS A 22 4.02 -6.38 5.23
N VAL A 23 3.36 -7.36 4.62
CA VAL A 23 3.33 -8.75 5.14
C VAL A 23 4.73 -9.34 5.28
N ARG A 24 5.59 -9.08 4.30
CA ARG A 24 7.00 -9.52 4.31
C ARG A 24 7.75 -8.85 5.47
N ALA A 25 7.68 -7.53 5.57
CA ALA A 25 8.35 -6.79 6.64
C ALA A 25 7.92 -7.26 8.04
N VAL A 26 6.61 -7.47 8.26
CA VAL A 26 6.08 -8.00 9.53
C VAL A 26 6.60 -9.40 9.81
N ARG A 27 6.53 -10.31 8.83
CA ARG A 27 6.97 -11.69 9.01
C ARG A 27 8.46 -11.76 9.31
N ASP A 28 9.28 -11.11 8.49
CA ASP A 28 10.73 -11.15 8.59
C ASP A 28 11.21 -10.56 9.93
N TRP A 29 10.55 -9.49 10.40
CA TRP A 29 10.84 -8.93 11.71
C TRP A 29 10.47 -9.91 12.85
N LEU A 30 9.28 -10.53 12.81
CA LEU A 30 8.84 -11.49 13.82
C LEU A 30 9.75 -12.71 13.88
N GLU A 31 10.17 -13.24 12.72
CA GLU A 31 11.09 -14.37 12.62
C GLU A 31 12.48 -14.02 13.22
N ARG A 32 13.03 -12.85 12.89
CA ARG A 32 14.30 -12.36 13.46
C ARG A 32 14.27 -12.22 14.98
N HIS A 33 13.10 -11.90 15.55
CA HIS A 33 12.92 -11.75 16.99
C HIS A 33 12.41 -13.03 17.68
N GLY A 34 12.53 -14.20 17.02
CA GLY A 34 12.17 -15.50 17.58
C GLY A 34 10.68 -15.66 17.91
N ARG A 35 9.81 -14.85 17.30
CA ARG A 35 8.36 -14.94 17.50
C ARG A 35 7.74 -15.92 16.51
N PRO A 36 6.99 -16.93 16.97
CA PRO A 36 6.35 -17.88 16.08
C PRO A 36 5.35 -17.19 15.14
N VAL A 37 5.62 -17.20 13.85
CA VAL A 37 4.75 -16.62 12.83
C VAL A 37 4.53 -17.60 11.67
N GLN A 38 3.31 -17.59 11.13
CA GLN A 38 2.97 -18.40 9.97
C GLN A 38 2.06 -17.62 9.02
N LEU A 39 2.42 -17.55 7.75
CA LEU A 39 1.58 -16.97 6.70
C LEU A 39 0.63 -18.03 6.14
N ILE A 40 -0.67 -17.75 6.19
CA ILE A 40 -1.74 -18.59 5.63
C ILE A 40 -2.46 -17.82 4.53
N THR A 41 -2.54 -18.45 3.36
CA THR A 41 -3.16 -17.91 2.15
C THR A 41 -4.12 -18.94 1.52
N PRO A 42 -4.97 -18.57 0.57
CA PRO A 42 -5.76 -19.53 -0.21
C PRO A 42 -4.92 -20.61 -0.89
N PHE A 43 -3.66 -20.29 -1.20
CA PHE A 43 -2.73 -21.16 -1.91
C PHE A 43 -2.09 -22.25 -1.04
N ASN A 44 -2.34 -22.25 0.28
CA ASN A 44 -2.01 -23.37 1.18
C ASN A 44 -2.98 -24.56 1.02
N CYS A 45 -4.07 -24.40 0.27
CA CYS A 45 -4.89 -25.53 -0.15
C CYS A 45 -4.26 -26.30 -1.33
N PRO A 46 -4.64 -27.57 -1.55
CA PRO A 46 -4.09 -28.39 -2.63
C PRO A 46 -4.16 -27.72 -4.01
N ARG A 47 -3.07 -27.70 -4.73
CA ARG A 47 -2.95 -26.99 -6.03
C ARG A 47 -3.99 -27.43 -7.05
N TRP A 48 -4.26 -28.76 -7.11
CA TRP A 48 -5.24 -29.33 -8.03
C TRP A 48 -6.67 -28.81 -7.81
N LEU A 49 -6.98 -28.33 -6.59
CA LEU A 49 -8.26 -27.74 -6.24
C LEU A 49 -8.31 -26.23 -6.52
N VAL A 50 -7.24 -25.51 -6.18
CA VAL A 50 -7.19 -24.05 -6.22
C VAL A 50 -7.00 -23.53 -7.65
N TYR A 51 -6.07 -24.11 -8.41
CA TYR A 51 -5.70 -23.57 -9.72
C TYR A 51 -6.82 -23.64 -10.77
N PRO A 52 -7.60 -24.72 -10.90
CA PRO A 52 -8.72 -24.73 -11.84
C PRO A 52 -9.77 -23.66 -11.51
N VAL A 53 -10.11 -23.50 -10.22
CA VAL A 53 -11.08 -22.50 -9.78
C VAL A 53 -10.59 -21.08 -10.04
N PHE A 54 -9.32 -20.80 -9.77
CA PHE A 54 -8.76 -19.47 -10.03
C PHE A 54 -8.51 -19.21 -11.52
N GLY A 55 -8.20 -20.25 -12.29
CA GLY A 55 -8.07 -20.16 -13.76
C GLY A 55 -9.35 -19.76 -14.46
N LEU A 56 -10.50 -20.27 -13.98
CA LEU A 56 -11.82 -19.98 -14.53
C LEU A 56 -12.18 -18.48 -14.43
N ARG A 57 -11.60 -17.76 -13.46
CA ARG A 57 -11.79 -16.32 -13.35
C ARG A 57 -11.44 -15.56 -14.64
N ARG A 58 -10.40 -16.00 -15.38
CA ARG A 58 -10.01 -15.35 -16.65
C ARG A 58 -11.11 -15.40 -17.71
N LEU A 59 -11.87 -16.49 -17.73
CA LEU A 59 -13.03 -16.61 -18.63
C LEU A 59 -14.17 -15.70 -18.15
N MET A 60 -14.44 -15.69 -16.87
CA MET A 60 -15.48 -14.81 -16.30
C MET A 60 -15.17 -13.32 -16.53
N ASP A 61 -13.91 -12.91 -16.46
CA ASP A 61 -13.49 -11.53 -16.66
C ASP A 61 -13.79 -11.01 -18.09
N ARG A 62 -13.79 -11.93 -19.07
CA ARG A 62 -14.17 -11.63 -20.45
C ARG A 62 -15.69 -11.48 -20.64
N VAL A 63 -16.49 -12.12 -19.79
CA VAL A 63 -17.96 -12.11 -19.90
C VAL A 63 -18.57 -11.03 -19.02
N SER A 64 -18.11 -10.91 -17.76
CA SER A 64 -18.63 -9.95 -16.80
C SER A 64 -17.60 -9.65 -15.72
N LYS A 65 -17.10 -8.40 -15.71
CA LYS A 65 -16.18 -7.93 -14.67
C LYS A 65 -16.76 -8.05 -13.25
N PRO A 66 -18.02 -7.65 -12.96
CA PRO A 66 -18.60 -7.85 -11.63
C PRO A 66 -18.67 -9.32 -11.20
N ALA A 67 -18.99 -10.23 -12.12
CA ALA A 67 -19.01 -11.68 -11.83
C ALA A 67 -17.58 -12.19 -11.53
N SER A 68 -16.56 -11.71 -12.25
CA SER A 68 -15.16 -12.00 -11.98
C SER A 68 -14.71 -11.53 -10.58
N VAL A 69 -15.15 -10.33 -10.16
CA VAL A 69 -14.90 -9.81 -8.80
C VAL A 69 -15.58 -10.67 -7.76
N TRP A 70 -16.86 -11.03 -7.97
CA TRP A 70 -17.57 -11.92 -7.06
C TRP A 70 -16.87 -13.28 -6.93
N TRP A 71 -16.48 -13.88 -8.06
CA TRP A 71 -15.74 -15.15 -8.10
C TRP A 71 -14.45 -15.08 -7.32
N TYR A 72 -13.66 -14.02 -7.53
CA TYR A 72 -12.42 -13.78 -6.78
C TYR A 72 -12.70 -13.70 -5.28
N ARG A 73 -13.61 -12.84 -4.85
CA ARG A 73 -13.92 -12.63 -3.44
C ARG A 73 -14.43 -13.91 -2.77
N HIS A 74 -15.33 -14.63 -3.44
CA HIS A 74 -15.94 -15.85 -2.91
C HIS A 74 -14.90 -16.97 -2.72
N TRP A 75 -14.23 -17.35 -3.79
CA TRP A 75 -13.36 -18.52 -3.76
C TRP A 75 -12.06 -18.31 -2.97
N HIS A 76 -11.49 -17.12 -3.00
CA HIS A 76 -10.35 -16.81 -2.13
C HIS A 76 -10.75 -16.90 -0.65
N ALA A 77 -11.92 -16.37 -0.26
CA ALA A 77 -12.41 -16.48 1.11
C ALA A 77 -12.69 -17.94 1.52
N VAL A 78 -13.28 -18.78 0.63
CA VAL A 78 -13.53 -20.20 0.88
C VAL A 78 -12.21 -20.95 1.12
N PHE A 79 -11.23 -20.80 0.23
CA PHE A 79 -9.96 -21.50 0.36
C PHE A 79 -9.14 -21.00 1.54
N LEU A 80 -9.11 -19.67 1.79
CA LEU A 80 -8.44 -19.15 2.98
C LEU A 80 -9.08 -19.69 4.27
N ARG A 81 -10.41 -19.69 4.37
CA ARG A 81 -11.12 -20.27 5.52
C ARG A 81 -10.78 -21.75 5.72
N ARG A 82 -10.70 -22.53 4.62
CA ARG A 82 -10.32 -23.94 4.67
C ARG A 82 -8.90 -24.13 5.21
N ALA A 83 -7.96 -23.35 4.71
CA ALA A 83 -6.56 -23.37 5.16
C ALA A 83 -6.43 -22.97 6.64
N LEU A 84 -7.11 -21.88 7.06
CA LEU A 84 -7.16 -21.44 8.44
C LEU A 84 -7.79 -22.47 9.37
N ARG A 85 -8.90 -23.11 8.98
CA ARG A 85 -9.52 -24.17 9.80
C ARG A 85 -8.57 -25.31 10.09
N LYS A 86 -7.77 -25.74 9.10
CA LYS A 86 -6.76 -26.77 9.30
C LYS A 86 -5.71 -26.34 10.31
N ARG A 87 -5.25 -25.08 10.24
CA ARG A 87 -4.23 -24.52 11.15
C ARG A 87 -4.77 -24.32 12.57
N LEU A 88 -6.02 -23.93 12.70
CA LEU A 88 -6.64 -23.54 13.98
C LEU A 88 -7.34 -24.71 14.69
N ALA A 89 -7.35 -25.91 14.09
CA ALA A 89 -8.11 -27.06 14.57
C ALA A 89 -7.70 -27.54 15.98
N SER A 90 -6.45 -27.33 16.39
CA SER A 90 -5.99 -27.68 17.74
C SER A 90 -6.60 -26.84 18.86
N GLY A 91 -7.20 -25.69 18.54
CA GLY A 91 -7.72 -24.76 19.54
C GLY A 91 -6.63 -23.98 20.29
N GLU A 92 -5.36 -24.12 19.92
CA GLU A 92 -4.25 -23.40 20.54
C GLU A 92 -4.44 -21.89 20.48
N PRO A 93 -4.15 -21.17 21.59
CA PRO A 93 -4.21 -19.72 21.62
C PRO A 93 -3.27 -19.09 20.59
N CYS A 94 -3.79 -18.19 19.76
CA CYS A 94 -3.02 -17.45 18.77
C CYS A 94 -3.68 -16.12 18.42
N VAL A 95 -2.94 -15.23 17.77
CA VAL A 95 -3.49 -14.03 17.13
C VAL A 95 -3.48 -14.22 15.62
N ILE A 96 -4.63 -14.05 14.98
CA ILE A 96 -4.77 -14.09 13.54
C ILE A 96 -4.72 -12.64 13.04
N TYR A 97 -3.64 -12.30 12.36
CA TYR A 97 -3.40 -10.97 11.80
C TYR A 97 -3.90 -10.91 10.36
N ALA A 98 -5.12 -10.42 10.19
CA ALA A 98 -5.82 -10.37 8.91
C ALA A 98 -5.48 -9.10 8.13
N GLN A 99 -5.28 -9.23 6.81
CA GLN A 99 -4.81 -8.14 5.94
C GLN A 99 -5.95 -7.40 5.22
N CYS A 100 -7.19 -7.84 5.35
CA CYS A 100 -8.36 -7.22 4.74
C CYS A 100 -9.66 -7.77 5.31
N PRO A 101 -10.83 -7.15 5.06
CA PRO A 101 -12.13 -7.63 5.56
C PRO A 101 -12.47 -9.07 5.17
N LEU A 102 -12.06 -9.52 3.97
CA LEU A 102 -12.28 -10.91 3.55
C LEU A 102 -11.46 -11.90 4.37
N SER A 103 -10.18 -11.60 4.61
CA SER A 103 -9.32 -12.45 5.44
C SER A 103 -9.76 -12.43 6.91
N ALA A 104 -10.22 -11.28 7.42
CA ALA A 104 -10.79 -11.17 8.76
C ALA A 104 -12.07 -12.04 8.91
N ASN A 105 -13.00 -11.96 7.96
CA ASN A 105 -14.19 -12.81 7.96
C ASN A 105 -13.85 -14.30 7.85
N ALA A 106 -12.85 -14.65 7.03
CA ALA A 106 -12.39 -16.04 6.92
C ALA A 106 -11.81 -16.53 8.25
N ALA A 107 -11.06 -15.70 8.96
CA ALA A 107 -10.49 -15.98 10.29
C ALA A 107 -11.58 -16.12 11.36
N LEU A 108 -12.50 -15.16 11.46
CA LEU A 108 -13.64 -15.20 12.38
C LEU A 108 -14.47 -16.48 12.23
N ARG A 109 -14.68 -16.94 10.99
CA ARG A 109 -15.42 -18.17 10.67
C ARG A 109 -14.59 -19.45 10.79
N ALA A 110 -13.28 -19.33 10.90
CA ALA A 110 -12.37 -20.49 11.00
C ALA A 110 -11.97 -20.79 12.44
N ARG A 111 -11.96 -19.78 13.33
CA ARG A 111 -11.60 -19.96 14.75
C ARG A 111 -12.52 -20.97 15.43
N VAL A 112 -11.95 -21.80 16.32
CA VAL A 112 -12.64 -22.86 17.05
C VAL A 112 -12.62 -22.61 18.57
N ALA A 113 -11.82 -21.68 19.05
CA ALA A 113 -11.71 -21.33 20.46
C ALA A 113 -11.72 -19.80 20.66
N PRO A 114 -12.27 -19.29 21.79
CA PRO A 114 -12.26 -17.85 22.10
C PRO A 114 -10.85 -17.25 22.28
N SER A 115 -9.85 -18.10 22.59
CA SER A 115 -8.44 -17.73 22.71
C SER A 115 -7.74 -17.46 21.36
N GLN A 116 -8.41 -17.77 20.24
CA GLN A 116 -7.95 -17.45 18.88
C GLN A 116 -8.50 -16.09 18.49
N LYS A 117 -7.72 -15.03 18.74
CA LYS A 117 -8.12 -13.64 18.50
C LYS A 117 -7.85 -13.20 17.08
N VAL A 118 -8.66 -12.28 16.55
CA VAL A 118 -8.52 -11.74 15.21
C VAL A 118 -8.24 -10.24 15.28
N ALA A 119 -7.04 -9.83 14.92
CA ALA A 119 -6.70 -8.43 14.65
C ALA A 119 -6.66 -8.18 13.14
N MET A 120 -7.11 -7.03 12.69
CA MET A 120 -7.09 -6.69 11.26
C MET A 120 -6.41 -5.35 11.00
N VAL A 121 -5.55 -5.32 9.98
CA VAL A 121 -4.98 -4.07 9.47
C VAL A 121 -5.77 -3.54 8.28
N VAL A 122 -5.92 -2.22 8.24
CA VAL A 122 -6.66 -1.50 7.21
C VAL A 122 -5.69 -0.94 6.19
N HIS A 123 -5.46 -1.69 5.10
CA HIS A 123 -4.61 -1.27 3.98
C HIS A 123 -5.38 -0.70 2.80
N PHE A 124 -6.67 -0.99 2.68
CA PHE A 124 -7.48 -0.55 1.55
C PHE A 124 -7.80 0.95 1.62
N ASN A 125 -7.98 1.55 0.46
CA ASN A 125 -8.38 2.95 0.35
C ASN A 125 -9.90 3.08 0.52
N LEU A 126 -10.35 3.92 1.44
CA LEU A 126 -11.76 4.18 1.77
C LEU A 126 -12.60 2.90 1.97
N SER A 127 -12.69 2.04 0.96
CA SER A 127 -13.36 0.74 0.94
C SER A 127 -12.76 -0.16 -0.14
N GLN A 128 -12.84 -1.48 0.02
CA GLN A 128 -12.54 -2.39 -1.09
C GLN A 128 -13.51 -2.21 -2.27
N ALA A 129 -14.71 -1.68 -2.04
CA ALA A 129 -15.65 -1.33 -3.11
C ALA A 129 -15.08 -0.21 -4.00
N ASP A 130 -14.46 0.81 -3.38
CA ASP A 130 -13.82 1.91 -4.10
C ASP A 130 -12.67 1.40 -4.97
N GLU A 131 -11.81 0.52 -4.43
CA GLU A 131 -10.71 -0.07 -5.20
C GLU A 131 -11.17 -0.86 -6.43
N TRP A 132 -12.28 -1.60 -6.33
CA TRP A 132 -12.84 -2.30 -7.47
C TRP A 132 -13.53 -1.37 -8.49
N ALA A 133 -14.15 -0.30 -8.00
CA ALA A 133 -14.75 0.72 -8.86
C ALA A 133 -13.69 1.52 -9.62
N ASP A 134 -12.59 1.92 -8.96
CA ASP A 134 -11.46 2.62 -9.59
C ASP A 134 -10.78 1.79 -10.68
N LYS A 135 -10.77 0.46 -10.53
CA LYS A 135 -10.33 -0.48 -11.58
C LYS A 135 -11.36 -0.69 -12.69
N GLY A 136 -12.50 0.00 -12.66
CA GLY A 136 -13.59 -0.18 -13.60
C GLY A 136 -14.20 -1.60 -13.60
N ALA A 137 -14.05 -2.33 -12.50
CA ALA A 137 -14.52 -3.72 -12.37
C ALA A 137 -15.96 -3.83 -11.85
N ILE A 138 -16.43 -2.82 -11.12
CA ILE A 138 -17.81 -2.69 -10.66
C ILE A 138 -18.28 -1.25 -10.81
N LEU A 139 -19.58 -1.03 -10.92
CA LEU A 139 -20.16 0.29 -10.97
C LEU A 139 -20.13 0.94 -9.59
N ARG A 140 -19.55 2.15 -9.48
CA ARG A 140 -19.58 2.96 -8.27
C ARG A 140 -21.03 3.24 -7.87
N ASP A 141 -21.32 3.11 -6.58
CA ASP A 141 -22.66 3.24 -6.01
C ASP A 141 -23.72 2.25 -6.54
N GLY A 142 -23.29 1.24 -7.31
CA GLY A 142 -24.14 0.13 -7.75
C GLY A 142 -24.49 -0.85 -6.62
N GLY A 143 -25.40 -1.79 -6.91
CA GLY A 143 -25.83 -2.81 -5.92
C GLY A 143 -24.68 -3.62 -5.36
N TYR A 144 -23.72 -4.01 -6.24
CA TYR A 144 -22.58 -4.81 -5.80
C TYR A 144 -21.55 -3.97 -5.00
N PHE A 145 -21.34 -2.71 -5.37
CA PHE A 145 -20.54 -1.76 -4.59
C PHE A 145 -21.08 -1.64 -3.16
N ARG A 146 -22.38 -1.36 -3.01
CA ARG A 146 -23.04 -1.28 -1.70
C ARG A 146 -22.96 -2.58 -0.92
N SER A 147 -23.07 -3.74 -1.59
CA SER A 147 -22.96 -5.03 -0.91
C SER A 147 -21.57 -5.28 -0.31
N ILE A 148 -20.50 -4.79 -0.97
CA ILE A 148 -19.14 -4.85 -0.42
C ILE A 148 -19.01 -3.94 0.80
N GLN A 149 -19.54 -2.71 0.75
CA GLN A 149 -19.53 -1.80 1.89
C GLN A 149 -20.33 -2.35 3.08
N MET A 150 -21.50 -2.94 2.83
CA MET A 150 -22.28 -3.61 3.88
C MET A 150 -21.53 -4.79 4.49
N PHE A 151 -20.85 -5.59 3.67
CA PHE A 151 -20.00 -6.68 4.16
C PHE A 151 -18.89 -6.15 5.08
N GLU A 152 -18.22 -5.06 4.72
CA GLU A 152 -17.22 -4.41 5.58
C GLU A 152 -17.84 -3.94 6.89
N ALA A 153 -18.99 -3.26 6.83
CA ALA A 153 -19.71 -2.78 8.01
C ALA A 153 -20.15 -3.91 8.95
N CYS A 154 -20.41 -5.10 8.39
CA CYS A 154 -20.75 -6.28 9.20
C CYS A 154 -19.51 -6.98 9.77
N VAL A 155 -18.37 -6.98 9.08
CA VAL A 155 -17.18 -7.74 9.49
C VAL A 155 -16.30 -6.96 10.46
N LEU A 156 -16.05 -5.68 10.19
CA LEU A 156 -15.08 -4.90 10.95
C LEU A 156 -15.42 -4.79 12.44
N PRO A 157 -16.69 -4.58 12.86
CA PRO A 157 -17.01 -4.52 14.29
C PRO A 157 -16.90 -5.85 15.05
N ASN A 158 -16.66 -6.96 14.35
CA ASN A 158 -16.57 -8.30 14.96
C ASN A 158 -15.13 -8.81 15.13
N VAL A 159 -14.10 -8.04 14.71
CA VAL A 159 -12.71 -8.38 15.00
C VAL A 159 -12.36 -7.96 16.44
N ASP A 160 -11.34 -8.58 17.02
CA ASP A 160 -10.90 -8.30 18.39
C ASP A 160 -10.00 -7.07 18.50
N GLY A 161 -9.47 -6.57 17.37
CA GLY A 161 -8.68 -5.34 17.31
C GLY A 161 -8.47 -4.83 15.88
N LEU A 162 -8.30 -3.51 15.72
CA LEU A 162 -8.05 -2.85 14.44
C LEU A 162 -6.74 -2.09 14.44
N ILE A 163 -5.99 -2.20 13.35
CA ILE A 163 -4.80 -1.41 13.08
C ILE A 163 -5.08 -0.53 11.86
N TYR A 164 -4.98 0.78 12.02
CA TYR A 164 -5.07 1.74 10.93
C TYR A 164 -3.66 2.16 10.51
N VAL A 165 -3.40 2.21 9.21
CA VAL A 165 -2.08 2.61 8.71
C VAL A 165 -1.86 4.12 8.72
N SER A 166 -2.93 4.90 8.91
CA SER A 166 -2.92 6.36 9.04
C SER A 166 -4.11 6.84 9.87
N ASP A 167 -4.00 8.02 10.43
CA ASP A 167 -5.09 8.67 11.15
C ASP A 167 -6.23 9.06 10.21
N PHE A 168 -5.89 9.40 8.96
CA PHE A 168 -6.85 9.59 7.88
C PHE A 168 -7.78 8.37 7.75
N MET A 169 -7.20 7.16 7.62
CA MET A 169 -7.99 5.94 7.47
C MET A 169 -8.85 5.65 8.70
N ARG A 170 -8.35 5.93 9.90
CA ARG A 170 -9.13 5.84 11.13
C ARG A 170 -10.36 6.74 11.05
N ARG A 171 -10.16 8.04 10.81
CA ARG A 171 -11.26 9.03 10.74
C ARG A 171 -12.31 8.68 9.69
N VAL A 172 -11.87 8.26 8.51
CA VAL A 172 -12.78 7.90 7.40
C VAL A 172 -13.63 6.69 7.75
N LEU A 173 -13.00 5.62 8.28
CA LEU A 173 -13.73 4.40 8.61
C LEU A 173 -14.63 4.54 9.83
N GLU A 174 -14.19 5.23 10.89
CA GLU A 174 -15.03 5.48 12.07
C GLU A 174 -16.23 6.37 11.74
N ARG A 175 -16.09 7.33 10.80
CA ARG A 175 -17.23 8.11 10.27
C ARG A 175 -18.20 7.23 9.50
N ARG A 176 -17.71 6.33 8.66
CA ARG A 176 -18.54 5.41 7.86
C ARG A 176 -19.20 4.31 8.70
N ILE A 177 -18.49 3.81 9.71
CA ILE A 177 -18.92 2.71 10.59
C ILE A 177 -18.70 3.14 12.05
N PRO A 178 -19.63 3.91 12.65
CA PRO A 178 -19.43 4.49 13.99
C PRO A 178 -19.13 3.49 15.11
N ALA A 179 -19.52 2.22 14.94
CA ALA A 179 -19.20 1.15 15.90
C ALA A 179 -17.70 0.95 16.11
N LEU A 180 -16.86 1.32 15.13
CA LEU A 180 -15.41 1.13 15.20
C LEU A 180 -14.74 2.06 16.21
N SER A 181 -15.31 3.22 16.51
CA SER A 181 -14.74 4.16 17.49
C SER A 181 -14.71 3.61 18.92
N ARG A 182 -15.45 2.54 19.20
CA ARG A 182 -15.51 1.89 20.53
C ARG A 182 -14.65 0.62 20.58
N MET A 183 -14.01 0.27 19.49
CA MET A 183 -13.20 -0.96 19.40
C MET A 183 -11.76 -0.72 19.83
N PRO A 184 -11.08 -1.75 20.35
CA PRO A 184 -9.63 -1.71 20.51
C PRO A 184 -8.98 -1.41 19.16
N SER A 185 -8.30 -0.27 19.06
CA SER A 185 -7.64 0.13 17.81
C SER A 185 -6.37 0.92 18.09
N ARG A 186 -5.47 0.93 17.10
CA ARG A 186 -4.25 1.74 17.12
C ARG A 186 -3.90 2.20 15.71
N VAL A 187 -3.36 3.40 15.58
CA VAL A 187 -2.75 3.86 14.34
C VAL A 187 -1.29 3.44 14.36
N ILE A 188 -0.94 2.50 13.49
CA ILE A 188 0.42 1.97 13.35
C ILE A 188 0.77 2.07 11.86
N PRO A 189 1.72 2.95 11.48
CA PRO A 189 2.05 3.15 10.08
C PRO A 189 2.68 1.90 9.45
N ASN A 190 2.71 1.84 8.14
CA ASN A 190 3.57 0.89 7.45
C ASN A 190 5.04 1.20 7.75
N PHE A 191 5.87 0.17 7.70
CA PHE A 191 7.29 0.26 8.03
C PHE A 191 8.12 -0.59 7.08
N LEU A 192 9.40 -0.35 7.06
CA LEU A 192 10.38 -1.08 6.26
C LEU A 192 11.63 -1.33 7.10
N ASP A 193 12.35 -2.38 6.76
CA ASP A 193 13.72 -2.57 7.24
C ASP A 193 14.60 -1.42 6.73
N ASP A 194 15.54 -1.01 7.56
CA ASP A 194 16.53 -0.02 7.14
C ASP A 194 17.40 -0.60 6.01
N PRO A 195 17.41 0.01 4.80
CA PRO A 195 18.26 -0.43 3.71
C PRO A 195 19.76 -0.13 3.94
N GLY A 196 20.11 0.47 5.07
CA GLY A 196 21.47 0.94 5.38
C GLY A 196 21.75 2.36 4.87
N GLU A 197 23.02 2.74 4.90
CA GLU A 197 23.43 4.06 4.42
C GLU A 197 23.05 4.27 2.95
N PRO A 198 22.54 5.45 2.60
CA PRO A 198 22.25 5.75 1.21
C PRO A 198 23.56 5.69 0.41
N TYR A 199 23.54 4.91 -0.68
CA TYR A 199 24.68 4.81 -1.60
C TYR A 199 25.14 6.18 -2.07
N ALA A 200 26.46 6.30 -2.37
CA ALA A 200 27.05 7.51 -2.93
C ALA A 200 26.18 8.03 -4.09
N ARG A 201 25.69 9.24 -3.94
CA ARG A 201 24.65 9.82 -4.80
C ARG A 201 25.25 10.25 -6.14
N ASN A 202 25.21 9.39 -7.13
CA ASN A 202 25.41 9.80 -8.51
C ASN A 202 24.03 10.20 -9.08
N GLN A 203 23.52 11.35 -8.63
CA GLN A 203 22.19 11.86 -9.00
C GLN A 203 22.21 12.38 -10.45
N GLN A 204 21.93 11.50 -11.37
CA GLN A 204 21.90 11.81 -12.81
C GLN A 204 20.51 12.18 -13.32
N THR A 205 19.46 11.97 -12.52
CA THR A 205 18.07 12.17 -12.91
C THR A 205 17.33 12.95 -11.83
N ASP A 206 16.42 13.86 -12.23
CA ASP A 206 15.72 14.72 -11.27
C ASP A 206 14.68 13.93 -10.46
N LEU A 207 13.73 13.29 -11.12
CA LEU A 207 12.58 12.70 -10.45
C LEU A 207 12.40 11.22 -10.77
N ILE A 208 11.88 10.49 -9.79
CA ILE A 208 11.41 9.12 -9.97
C ILE A 208 9.95 8.99 -9.48
N THR A 209 9.12 8.26 -10.21
CA THR A 209 7.79 7.82 -9.78
C THR A 209 7.69 6.30 -9.86
N VAL A 210 7.15 5.67 -8.82
CA VAL A 210 7.08 4.20 -8.71
C VAL A 210 5.66 3.76 -8.41
N GLY A 211 5.15 2.80 -9.18
CA GLY A 211 3.85 2.18 -8.93
C GLY A 211 3.21 1.57 -10.17
N THR A 212 2.13 0.84 -9.98
CA THR A 212 1.33 0.30 -11.08
C THR A 212 0.82 1.45 -11.96
N LEU A 213 0.96 1.31 -13.28
CA LEU A 213 0.49 2.31 -14.23
C LEU A 213 -1.02 2.17 -14.41
N GLU A 214 -1.77 2.87 -13.56
CA GLU A 214 -3.23 2.82 -13.48
C GLU A 214 -3.83 4.19 -13.10
N TYR A 215 -5.10 4.41 -13.41
CA TYR A 215 -5.82 5.67 -13.17
C TYR A 215 -5.61 6.25 -11.76
N ARG A 216 -5.68 5.41 -10.73
CA ARG A 216 -5.54 5.84 -9.32
C ARG A 216 -4.16 6.39 -9.00
N LYS A 217 -3.10 5.81 -9.59
CA LYS A 217 -1.70 6.25 -9.40
C LYS A 217 -1.35 7.51 -10.19
N ASN A 218 -2.17 7.86 -11.20
CA ASN A 218 -2.19 9.15 -11.89
C ASN A 218 -0.86 9.60 -12.52
N GLN A 219 -0.05 8.66 -13.03
CA GLN A 219 1.22 9.01 -13.68
C GLN A 219 1.06 9.97 -14.86
N ARG A 220 -0.15 10.04 -15.45
CA ARG A 220 -0.48 11.09 -16.41
C ARG A 220 -0.15 12.48 -15.88
N TYR A 221 -0.53 12.77 -14.64
CA TYR A 221 -0.27 14.07 -14.01
C TYR A 221 1.22 14.32 -13.79
N ALA A 222 2.03 13.28 -13.53
CA ALA A 222 3.48 13.43 -13.48
C ALA A 222 4.07 13.88 -14.83
N LEU A 223 3.52 13.37 -15.95
CA LEU A 223 3.92 13.84 -17.30
C LEU A 223 3.48 15.28 -17.55
N GLU A 224 2.29 15.67 -17.13
CA GLU A 224 1.77 17.03 -17.22
C GLU A 224 2.65 18.03 -16.42
N ILE A 225 3.16 17.63 -15.24
CA ILE A 225 4.13 18.41 -14.45
C ILE A 225 5.45 18.60 -15.22
N VAL A 226 6.02 17.55 -15.82
CA VAL A 226 7.25 17.62 -16.60
C VAL A 226 7.07 18.54 -17.80
N HIS A 227 5.92 18.43 -18.50
CA HIS A 227 5.58 19.33 -19.59
C HIS A 227 5.47 20.80 -19.13
N ALA A 228 4.81 21.04 -18.00
CA ALA A 228 4.70 22.38 -17.42
C ALA A 228 6.08 22.96 -17.05
N ALA A 229 6.98 22.17 -16.48
CA ALA A 229 8.35 22.59 -16.18
C ALA A 229 9.09 23.00 -17.47
N LYS A 230 8.92 22.27 -18.58
CA LYS A 230 9.47 22.64 -19.89
C LYS A 230 8.91 23.97 -20.36
N GLY A 231 7.61 24.22 -20.20
CA GLY A 231 6.97 25.51 -20.49
C GLY A 231 7.51 26.68 -19.66
N LEU A 232 8.04 26.41 -18.46
CA LEU A 232 8.74 27.36 -17.61
C LEU A 232 10.23 27.51 -17.96
N GLY A 233 10.68 26.89 -19.06
CA GLY A 233 12.09 26.98 -19.53
C GLY A 233 13.05 26.02 -18.83
N ARG A 234 12.54 25.03 -18.07
CA ARG A 234 13.36 24.10 -17.27
C ARG A 234 13.16 22.65 -17.73
N THR A 235 14.22 22.02 -18.18
CA THR A 235 14.22 20.58 -18.50
C THR A 235 14.29 19.78 -17.21
N VAL A 236 13.27 18.98 -16.93
CA VAL A 236 13.21 18.04 -15.80
C VAL A 236 13.15 16.63 -16.34
N THR A 237 14.01 15.75 -15.83
CA THR A 237 14.02 14.33 -16.18
C THR A 237 13.17 13.51 -15.22
N LEU A 238 12.41 12.54 -15.75
CA LEU A 238 11.54 11.67 -14.96
C LEU A 238 11.76 10.20 -15.31
N THR A 239 12.02 9.37 -14.31
CA THR A 239 11.96 7.92 -14.45
C THR A 239 10.61 7.39 -13.94
N VAL A 240 9.86 6.72 -14.81
CA VAL A 240 8.58 6.05 -14.49
C VAL A 240 8.85 4.56 -14.33
N VAL A 241 8.71 4.06 -13.10
CA VAL A 241 8.96 2.66 -12.74
C VAL A 241 7.64 1.96 -12.43
N GLY A 242 7.38 0.89 -13.13
CA GLY A 242 6.18 0.07 -13.01
C GLY A 242 5.62 -0.34 -14.35
N ASP A 243 4.58 -1.16 -14.31
CA ASP A 243 3.81 -1.58 -15.45
C ASP A 243 2.32 -1.55 -15.13
N GLY A 244 1.47 -1.56 -16.15
CA GLY A 244 0.03 -1.52 -15.92
C GLY A 244 -0.77 -1.17 -17.18
N PRO A 245 -2.10 -1.15 -17.07
CA PRO A 245 -3.00 -0.94 -18.22
C PRO A 245 -2.81 0.40 -18.93
N ASP A 246 -2.29 1.42 -18.25
CA ASP A 246 -2.13 2.76 -18.81
C ASP A 246 -0.77 2.97 -19.52
N ARG A 247 0.15 1.98 -19.53
CA ARG A 247 1.51 2.14 -20.04
C ARG A 247 1.56 2.74 -21.44
N THR A 248 0.95 2.07 -22.42
CA THR A 248 0.96 2.53 -23.81
C THR A 248 0.38 3.95 -23.96
N ARG A 249 -0.69 4.26 -23.22
CA ARG A 249 -1.30 5.58 -23.21
C ARG A 249 -0.36 6.66 -22.66
N LEU A 250 0.38 6.33 -21.62
CA LEU A 250 1.35 7.26 -21.00
C LEU A 250 2.55 7.50 -21.93
N GLU A 251 3.06 6.47 -22.60
CA GLU A 251 4.14 6.60 -23.58
C GLU A 251 3.72 7.49 -24.75
N LEU A 252 2.51 7.30 -25.30
CA LEU A 252 1.95 8.16 -26.34
C LEU A 252 1.76 9.62 -25.86
N LEU A 253 1.29 9.81 -24.63
CA LEU A 253 1.12 11.14 -24.06
C LEU A 253 2.47 11.87 -23.89
N ALA A 254 3.54 11.18 -23.54
CA ALA A 254 4.87 11.78 -23.42
C ALA A 254 5.35 12.34 -24.79
N VAL A 255 5.07 11.62 -25.88
CA VAL A 255 5.35 12.08 -27.25
C VAL A 255 4.46 13.28 -27.63
N GLU A 256 3.15 13.20 -27.35
CA GLU A 256 2.20 14.29 -27.61
C GLU A 256 2.58 15.59 -26.89
N LEU A 257 3.05 15.49 -25.64
CA LEU A 257 3.53 16.62 -24.85
C LEU A 257 4.94 17.06 -25.23
N GLY A 258 5.63 16.35 -26.12
CA GLY A 258 7.00 16.64 -26.55
C GLY A 258 8.03 16.52 -25.45
N ILE A 259 7.85 15.58 -24.51
CA ILE A 259 8.75 15.33 -23.37
C ILE A 259 9.33 13.90 -23.35
N ASP A 260 9.16 13.16 -24.44
CA ASP A 260 9.60 11.77 -24.56
C ASP A 260 11.10 11.59 -24.32
N SER A 261 11.93 12.56 -24.71
CA SER A 261 13.36 12.59 -24.41
C SER A 261 13.72 12.84 -22.93
N GLN A 262 12.77 13.35 -22.14
CA GLN A 262 12.93 13.66 -20.71
C GLN A 262 12.38 12.53 -19.81
N VAL A 263 11.56 11.62 -20.37
CA VAL A 263 10.84 10.58 -19.60
C VAL A 263 11.34 9.20 -19.96
N ARG A 264 11.83 8.47 -18.98
CA ARG A 264 12.25 7.08 -19.14
C ARG A 264 11.23 6.13 -18.50
N PHE A 265 10.55 5.32 -19.31
CA PHE A 265 9.71 4.23 -18.83
C PHE A 265 10.55 2.98 -18.58
N ALA A 266 10.86 2.70 -17.32
CA ALA A 266 11.72 1.59 -16.92
C ALA A 266 11.00 0.22 -16.92
N GLY A 267 9.67 0.22 -17.02
CA GLY A 267 8.87 -1.00 -16.87
C GLY A 267 8.82 -1.51 -15.44
N PHE A 268 8.39 -2.74 -15.26
CA PHE A 268 8.39 -3.39 -13.96
C PHE A 268 9.84 -3.71 -13.54
N VAL A 269 10.24 -3.22 -12.39
CA VAL A 269 11.55 -3.49 -11.77
C VAL A 269 11.31 -4.08 -10.38
N SER A 270 11.84 -5.29 -10.16
CA SER A 270 11.83 -5.86 -8.82
C SER A 270 12.70 -5.01 -7.88
N HIS A 271 12.21 -4.76 -6.66
CA HIS A 271 12.86 -3.87 -5.71
C HIS A 271 13.14 -2.46 -6.29
N ALA A 272 12.13 -1.87 -6.92
CA ALA A 272 12.19 -0.57 -7.59
C ALA A 272 12.85 0.55 -6.74
N ALA A 273 12.73 0.45 -5.42
CA ALA A 273 13.35 1.38 -4.48
C ALA A 273 14.89 1.44 -4.60
N THR A 274 15.56 0.41 -5.15
CA THR A 274 17.01 0.43 -5.39
C THR A 274 17.44 1.42 -6.48
N LEU A 275 16.49 1.87 -7.33
CA LEU A 275 16.74 2.90 -8.32
C LEU A 275 16.68 4.31 -7.76
N MET A 276 16.05 4.51 -6.60
CA MET A 276 15.79 5.82 -6.00
C MET A 276 17.06 6.65 -5.75
N PRO A 277 18.19 6.09 -5.25
CA PRO A 277 19.39 6.88 -4.99
C PRO A 277 20.00 7.61 -6.20
N ALA A 278 19.67 7.18 -7.43
CA ALA A 278 20.11 7.87 -8.65
C ALA A 278 19.32 9.14 -8.97
N HIS A 279 18.31 9.48 -8.18
CA HIS A 279 17.39 10.58 -8.41
C HIS A 279 17.48 11.63 -7.30
N ARG A 280 17.03 12.85 -7.60
CA ARG A 280 17.02 13.97 -6.65
C ARG A 280 15.77 13.98 -5.79
N GLY A 281 14.62 13.53 -6.30
CA GLY A 281 13.36 13.46 -5.55
C GLY A 281 12.41 12.37 -6.04
N CYS A 282 11.48 12.00 -5.17
CA CYS A 282 10.39 11.07 -5.48
C CYS A 282 9.09 11.85 -5.74
N LEU A 283 8.53 11.70 -6.94
CA LEU A 283 7.26 12.29 -7.34
C LEU A 283 6.15 11.25 -7.24
N HIS A 284 5.21 11.41 -6.31
CA HIS A 284 4.08 10.52 -6.11
C HIS A 284 2.77 11.28 -6.26
N VAL A 285 2.05 11.07 -7.34
CA VAL A 285 0.87 11.84 -7.76
C VAL A 285 -0.44 11.07 -7.65
N ALA A 286 -0.49 10.08 -6.78
CA ALA A 286 -1.69 9.26 -6.60
C ALA A 286 -2.89 10.10 -6.14
N ARG A 287 -4.06 9.81 -6.70
CA ARG A 287 -5.33 10.48 -6.34
C ARG A 287 -5.81 10.10 -4.94
N MET A 288 -5.41 8.96 -4.44
CA MET A 288 -5.77 8.44 -3.11
C MET A 288 -4.82 7.32 -2.71
N GLU A 289 -4.31 7.41 -1.49
CA GLU A 289 -3.57 6.36 -0.80
C GLU A 289 -3.98 6.28 0.67
N SER A 290 -4.07 5.08 1.20
CA SER A 290 -4.26 4.89 2.65
C SER A 290 -3.05 5.33 3.47
N PHE A 291 -1.84 5.28 2.86
CA PHE A 291 -0.58 5.66 3.51
C PHE A 291 0.48 6.13 2.50
N GLY A 292 0.82 5.31 1.48
CA GLY A 292 1.87 5.60 0.51
C GLY A 292 3.22 5.00 0.89
N ILE A 293 3.35 3.66 0.86
CA ILE A 293 4.61 2.96 1.18
C ILE A 293 5.79 3.48 0.35
N VAL A 294 5.57 3.84 -0.91
CA VAL A 294 6.62 4.38 -1.78
C VAL A 294 7.27 5.66 -1.22
N LEU A 295 6.53 6.45 -0.44
CA LEU A 295 7.07 7.65 0.20
C LEU A 295 8.11 7.28 1.27
N ILE A 296 7.81 6.27 2.10
CA ILE A 296 8.78 5.80 3.09
C ILE A 296 9.94 5.04 2.47
N GLU A 297 9.74 4.37 1.32
CA GLU A 297 10.83 3.78 0.53
C GLU A 297 11.80 4.85 0.00
N ALA A 298 11.28 5.99 -0.44
CA ALA A 298 12.07 7.14 -0.85
C ALA A 298 12.82 7.77 0.33
N MET A 299 12.11 8.05 1.42
CA MET A 299 12.69 8.64 2.62
C MET A 299 13.74 7.75 3.28
N ALA A 300 13.57 6.42 3.25
CA ALA A 300 14.57 5.45 3.70
C ALA A 300 15.91 5.59 2.97
N ARG A 301 15.87 6.11 1.74
CA ARG A 301 17.04 6.37 0.90
C ARG A 301 17.45 7.84 0.85
N GLY A 302 16.85 8.65 1.73
CA GLY A 302 17.13 10.07 1.81
C GLY A 302 16.64 10.86 0.58
N LEU A 303 15.56 10.43 -0.09
CA LEU A 303 14.94 11.22 -1.14
C LEU A 303 13.82 12.08 -0.56
N PRO A 304 13.81 13.39 -0.83
CA PRO A 304 12.66 14.23 -0.61
C PRO A 304 11.47 13.79 -1.46
N VAL A 305 10.27 14.03 -0.96
CA VAL A 305 9.03 13.55 -1.58
C VAL A 305 8.16 14.73 -2.05
N PHE A 306 7.59 14.59 -3.24
CA PHE A 306 6.58 15.50 -3.78
C PHE A 306 5.28 14.73 -3.94
N SER A 307 4.26 15.10 -3.17
CA SER A 307 3.03 14.32 -3.03
C SER A 307 1.82 15.24 -2.85
N PRO A 308 0.61 14.84 -3.29
CA PRO A 308 -0.58 15.64 -3.04
C PRO A 308 -1.02 15.57 -1.57
N ASP A 309 -1.85 16.54 -1.17
CA ASP A 309 -2.57 16.56 0.11
C ASP A 309 -3.81 15.65 0.05
N GLU A 310 -3.58 14.33 -0.18
CA GLU A 310 -4.65 13.37 -0.38
C GLU A 310 -4.45 12.11 0.46
N GLY A 311 -5.52 11.65 1.09
CA GLY A 311 -5.49 10.41 1.87
C GLY A 311 -4.58 10.46 3.08
N GLY A 312 -3.79 9.39 3.28
CA GLY A 312 -2.81 9.29 4.35
C GLY A 312 -1.41 9.81 3.98
N MET A 313 -1.21 10.30 2.76
CA MET A 313 0.11 10.74 2.28
C MET A 313 0.70 11.92 3.07
N PRO A 314 -0.09 12.95 3.44
CA PRO A 314 0.41 14.08 4.23
C PRO A 314 0.89 13.69 5.63
N GLU A 315 0.49 12.53 6.14
CA GLU A 315 0.92 12.06 7.48
C GLU A 315 2.35 11.48 7.46
N VAL A 316 2.88 11.18 6.26
CA VAL A 316 4.21 10.57 6.11
C VAL A 316 5.32 11.59 6.31
N PHE A 317 5.16 12.81 5.84
CA PHE A 317 6.21 13.84 5.88
C PHE A 317 5.65 15.19 6.36
N GLU A 318 6.54 16.09 6.75
CA GLU A 318 6.22 17.46 7.12
C GLU A 318 6.48 18.37 5.92
N GLU A 319 5.44 19.13 5.52
CA GLU A 319 5.50 20.09 4.45
C GLU A 319 6.67 21.07 4.64
N GLY A 320 7.48 21.24 3.61
CA GLY A 320 8.63 22.15 3.64
C GLY A 320 9.87 21.61 4.35
N VAL A 321 9.83 20.40 4.93
CA VAL A 321 10.97 19.79 5.64
C VAL A 321 11.53 18.57 4.89
N GLN A 322 10.72 17.54 4.66
CA GLN A 322 11.15 16.34 3.95
C GLN A 322 10.56 16.26 2.53
N GLY A 323 9.70 17.18 2.17
CA GLY A 323 9.01 17.20 0.89
C GLY A 323 8.07 18.38 0.74
N ARG A 324 7.36 18.41 -0.38
CA ARG A 324 6.37 19.42 -0.71
C ARG A 324 5.04 18.82 -1.07
N LEU A 325 3.96 19.40 -0.54
CA LEU A 325 2.61 19.15 -1.02
C LEU A 325 2.41 19.86 -2.37
N ILE A 326 1.86 19.15 -3.34
CA ILE A 326 1.61 19.67 -4.68
C ILE A 326 0.12 19.51 -5.04
N PRO A 327 -0.50 20.48 -5.73
CA PRO A 327 -1.88 20.35 -6.18
C PRO A 327 -2.00 19.26 -7.28
N LEU A 328 -3.17 18.63 -7.40
CA LEU A 328 -3.48 17.65 -8.47
C LEU A 328 -4.26 18.21 -9.66
N ASP A 329 -4.60 19.48 -9.64
CA ASP A 329 -5.43 20.19 -10.63
C ASP A 329 -4.70 21.33 -11.34
N ASP A 330 -3.46 21.66 -10.89
CA ASP A 330 -2.63 22.72 -11.49
C ASP A 330 -1.17 22.23 -11.66
N PRO A 331 -0.84 21.60 -12.82
CA PRO A 331 0.51 21.10 -13.08
C PRO A 331 1.56 22.21 -13.16
N ALA A 332 1.17 23.45 -13.50
CA ALA A 332 2.10 24.57 -13.56
C ALA A 332 2.51 25.01 -12.15
N THR A 333 1.59 25.07 -11.20
CA THR A 333 1.92 25.32 -9.79
C THR A 333 2.71 24.17 -9.19
N ALA A 334 2.34 22.92 -9.46
CA ALA A 334 3.11 21.75 -9.02
C ALA A 334 4.57 21.80 -9.55
N ALA A 335 4.75 22.12 -10.83
CA ALA A 335 6.08 22.28 -11.42
C ALA A 335 6.90 23.40 -10.73
N ARG A 336 6.30 24.57 -10.49
CA ARG A 336 7.00 25.66 -9.78
C ARG A 336 7.47 25.25 -8.39
N LEU A 337 6.61 24.58 -7.62
CA LEU A 337 6.96 24.10 -6.27
C LEU A 337 8.11 23.09 -6.28
N ILE A 338 8.11 22.18 -7.25
CA ILE A 338 9.19 21.19 -7.43
C ILE A 338 10.48 21.89 -7.87
N LEU A 339 10.42 22.81 -8.84
CA LEU A 339 11.58 23.52 -9.37
C LEU A 339 12.25 24.38 -8.29
N GLN A 340 11.49 25.02 -7.40
CA GLN A 340 12.06 25.76 -6.28
C GLN A 340 13.03 24.92 -5.45
N TRP A 341 12.75 23.64 -5.28
CA TRP A 341 13.62 22.72 -4.55
C TRP A 341 14.74 22.17 -5.43
N LEU A 342 14.43 21.76 -6.66
CA LEU A 342 15.45 21.25 -7.58
C LEU A 342 16.54 22.29 -7.92
N ASP A 343 16.22 23.56 -7.88
CA ASP A 343 17.15 24.65 -8.18
C ASP A 343 17.91 25.16 -6.94
N ASP A 344 17.46 24.77 -5.72
CA ASP A 344 18.15 25.06 -4.46
C ASP A 344 18.85 23.80 -3.90
N ASN A 345 20.14 23.67 -4.20
CA ASN A 345 20.92 22.54 -3.75
C ASN A 345 21.03 22.42 -2.22
N GLN A 346 21.04 23.57 -1.50
CA GLN A 346 21.12 23.58 -0.05
C GLN A 346 19.81 23.08 0.58
N ALA A 347 18.66 23.55 0.08
CA ALA A 347 17.35 23.07 0.51
C ALA A 347 17.19 21.57 0.21
N MET A 348 17.62 21.11 -0.97
CA MET A 348 17.58 19.69 -1.34
C MET A 348 18.42 18.82 -0.42
N GLU A 349 19.64 19.23 -0.09
CA GLU A 349 20.52 18.48 0.81
C GLU A 349 19.92 18.41 2.23
N ALA A 350 19.43 19.53 2.74
CA ALA A 350 18.75 19.58 4.03
C ALA A 350 17.53 18.65 4.08
N ALA A 351 16.72 18.67 3.02
CA ALA A 351 15.53 17.79 2.92
C ALA A 351 15.90 16.31 2.80
N GLN A 352 16.99 15.98 2.13
CA GLN A 352 17.50 14.61 2.03
C GLN A 352 17.92 14.06 3.38
N ILE A 353 18.63 14.84 4.17
CA ILE A 353 19.03 14.49 5.54
C ILE A 353 17.77 14.35 6.42
N ALA A 354 16.86 15.31 6.33
CA ALA A 354 15.61 15.29 7.09
C ALA A 354 14.70 14.09 6.72
N ALA A 355 14.62 13.71 5.44
CA ALA A 355 13.86 12.57 4.97
C ALA A 355 14.39 11.25 5.57
N ARG A 356 15.71 11.05 5.50
CA ARG A 356 16.36 9.86 6.09
C ARG A 356 16.15 9.81 7.60
N LYS A 357 16.34 10.93 8.30
CA LYS A 357 16.14 11.04 9.74
C LYS A 357 14.70 10.67 10.12
N ARG A 358 13.70 11.24 9.43
CA ARG A 358 12.29 10.95 9.70
C ARG A 358 11.95 9.48 9.47
N PHE A 359 12.50 8.84 8.42
CA PHE A 359 12.34 7.41 8.21
C PHE A 359 12.80 6.62 9.44
N LEU A 360 14.02 6.84 9.90
CA LEU A 360 14.59 6.14 11.07
C LEU A 360 13.76 6.38 12.34
N GLU A 361 13.25 7.59 12.52
CA GLU A 361 12.49 7.97 13.72
C GLU A 361 11.05 7.47 13.72
N ARG A 362 10.44 7.23 12.53
CA ARG A 362 9.00 7.00 12.43
C ARG A 362 8.59 5.71 11.73
N PHE A 363 9.42 5.16 10.84
CA PHE A 363 9.01 4.12 9.90
C PHE A 363 9.98 2.93 9.83
N GLU A 364 11.03 2.97 10.62
CA GLU A 364 12.00 1.89 10.74
C GLU A 364 11.37 0.68 11.47
N ALA A 365 11.70 -0.53 10.99
CA ALA A 365 11.05 -1.77 11.38
C ALA A 365 11.12 -2.08 12.86
N ASP A 366 12.28 -1.95 13.53
CA ASP A 366 12.42 -2.37 14.93
C ASP A 366 11.50 -1.56 15.85
N ARG A 367 11.33 -0.28 15.56
CA ARG A 367 10.43 0.59 16.29
C ARG A 367 8.97 0.24 16.06
N VAL A 368 8.54 0.26 14.78
CA VAL A 368 7.10 0.16 14.45
C VAL A 368 6.59 -1.26 14.61
N ALA A 369 7.38 -2.26 14.25
CA ALA A 369 6.99 -3.65 14.45
C ALA A 369 6.94 -4.05 15.93
N THR A 370 7.78 -3.44 16.78
CA THR A 370 7.65 -3.59 18.24
C THR A 370 6.30 -3.10 18.74
N GLU A 371 5.85 -1.93 18.26
CA GLU A 371 4.54 -1.38 18.61
C GLU A 371 3.40 -2.27 18.07
N LEU A 372 3.51 -2.77 16.83
CA LEU A 372 2.56 -3.70 16.26
C LEU A 372 2.47 -4.99 17.08
N ALA A 373 3.62 -5.57 17.42
CA ALA A 373 3.67 -6.80 18.21
C ALA A 373 3.07 -6.61 19.61
N GLY A 374 3.34 -5.47 20.25
CA GLY A 374 2.73 -5.10 21.53
C GLY A 374 1.20 -4.99 21.43
N PHE A 375 0.68 -4.33 20.39
CA PHE A 375 -0.77 -4.25 20.17
C PHE A 375 -1.41 -5.62 19.91
N LEU A 376 -0.75 -6.49 19.14
CA LEU A 376 -1.24 -7.86 18.93
C LEU A 376 -1.26 -8.69 20.22
N GLU A 377 -0.31 -8.48 21.13
CA GLU A 377 -0.31 -9.10 22.46
C GLU A 377 -1.44 -8.55 23.34
N ASP A 378 -1.70 -7.25 23.32
CA ASP A 378 -2.84 -6.62 24.00
C ASP A 378 -4.17 -7.23 23.54
N VAL A 379 -4.33 -7.42 22.23
CA VAL A 379 -5.51 -8.11 21.66
C VAL A 379 -5.58 -9.55 22.12
N ALA A 380 -4.45 -10.23 22.22
CA ALA A 380 -4.38 -11.64 22.63
C ALA A 380 -4.83 -11.86 24.09
N THR A 381 -4.67 -10.88 24.97
CA THR A 381 -4.97 -11.00 26.40
C THR A 381 -6.39 -10.61 26.79
N ARG A 382 -7.11 -9.94 25.89
CA ARG A 382 -8.53 -9.57 26.04
C ARG A 382 -9.46 -10.75 25.73
#